data_281c73cad7c8fee7d90edffccccfc057
#
_entry.id   281c73cad7c8fee7d90edffccccfc057
#
_cell.length_a   1.000
_cell.length_b   1.000
_cell.length_c   1.000
_cell.angle_alpha   90.00
_cell.angle_beta   90.00
_cell.angle_gamma   90.00
#
_symmetry.space_group_name_H-M   'P 1'
#
loop_
_entity.id
_entity.type
_entity.pdbx_description
1 polymer ?
#
loop_
_entity_poly.entity_id
_entity_poly.type
_entity_poly.pdbx_seq_one_letter_code
_entity_poly.pdbx_strand_id
1 'polypeptide(L)'
;MTTIKIALIQQKAVPNNKEANLKLAIKYIKEAHKKGADLVLFPEMWSNGYAPPFEDAFNHPLATSFGAERFKWLNEAIEEDSTYVLTLKKLAKELQIGICATYLSKTEQKPQNTAIIIDRKGEMILDYSKVHTCDFSLEILLQSGEEFKVCEFDGIKLGVMICYDREFPESARVLMLKGAEIILVPNACDMNPPRLNQLNSRVFENMVGVAMANYPGEKWGRSTAFSPIVFDENGDYRDNTIIETDDVSEGIFIAEFNLDEIRNYRENETWGNAYRKPQTYTDLISSDVKAPFKRN
;
A
#
# COMPACT_ATOMS: atom_id res chain seq x y z
N MET A 1 16.40 -8.51 19.73
CA MET A 1 15.35 -8.85 18.75
C MET A 1 15.09 -7.62 17.90
N THR A 2 15.24 -7.76 16.60
CA THR A 2 14.93 -6.70 15.65
C THR A 2 13.43 -6.76 15.33
N THR A 3 12.65 -5.80 15.83
CA THR A 3 11.20 -5.72 15.57
C THR A 3 10.87 -4.42 14.88
N ILE A 4 9.74 -4.36 14.16
CA ILE A 4 9.14 -3.14 13.64
C ILE A 4 7.66 -3.10 13.97
N LYS A 5 7.19 -1.95 14.48
CA LYS A 5 5.79 -1.66 14.76
C LYS A 5 5.22 -0.73 13.70
N ILE A 6 4.29 -1.24 12.90
CA ILE A 6 3.63 -0.49 11.85
C ILE A 6 2.23 -0.12 12.31
N ALA A 7 1.94 1.19 12.35
CA ALA A 7 0.60 1.69 12.66
C ALA A 7 -0.25 1.70 11.38
N LEU A 8 -1.29 0.89 11.34
CA LEU A 8 -2.29 0.85 10.28
C LEU A 8 -3.36 1.91 10.60
N ILE A 9 -3.51 2.89 9.74
CA ILE A 9 -4.51 3.95 9.90
C ILE A 9 -5.81 3.50 9.24
N GLN A 10 -6.80 3.12 10.06
CA GLN A 10 -8.16 2.86 9.62
C GLN A 10 -9.05 4.00 10.10
N GLN A 11 -9.09 5.07 9.31
CA GLN A 11 -9.76 6.33 9.65
C GLN A 11 -10.44 6.91 8.42
N LYS A 12 -11.50 7.69 8.64
CA LYS A 12 -12.15 8.45 7.57
C LYS A 12 -11.31 9.64 7.16
N ALA A 13 -11.18 9.86 5.87
CA ALA A 13 -10.67 11.10 5.30
C ALA A 13 -11.82 12.05 4.94
N VAL A 14 -11.50 13.33 4.78
CA VAL A 14 -12.43 14.32 4.26
C VAL A 14 -12.39 14.28 2.73
N PRO A 15 -13.51 13.98 2.04
CA PRO A 15 -13.53 13.86 0.59
C PRO A 15 -12.97 15.11 -0.12
N ASN A 16 -12.03 14.91 -1.03
CA ASN A 16 -11.44 15.97 -1.87
C ASN A 16 -10.94 17.20 -1.11
N ASN A 17 -10.38 17.01 0.10
CA ASN A 17 -9.87 18.12 0.92
C ASN A 17 -8.49 17.82 1.48
N LYS A 18 -7.44 18.11 0.70
CA LYS A 18 -6.05 17.80 1.06
C LYS A 18 -5.54 18.52 2.31
N GLU A 19 -6.02 19.76 2.57
CA GLU A 19 -5.63 20.52 3.76
C GLU A 19 -6.23 19.92 5.04
N ALA A 20 -7.49 19.49 5.00
CA ALA A 20 -8.13 18.79 6.11
C ALA A 20 -7.46 17.43 6.35
N ASN A 21 -7.17 16.68 5.28
CA ASN A 21 -6.53 15.38 5.36
C ASN A 21 -5.08 15.46 5.84
N LEU A 22 -4.35 16.53 5.51
CA LEU A 22 -3.03 16.79 6.09
C LEU A 22 -3.12 17.02 7.62
N LYS A 23 -4.10 17.81 8.08
CA LYS A 23 -4.32 18.03 9.53
C LYS A 23 -4.67 16.73 10.25
N LEU A 24 -5.50 15.88 9.64
CA LEU A 24 -5.82 14.54 10.17
C LEU A 24 -4.58 13.64 10.18
N ALA A 25 -3.78 13.64 9.10
CA ALA A 25 -2.54 12.88 9.04
C ALA A 25 -1.58 13.28 10.17
N ILE A 26 -1.36 14.57 10.39
CA ILE A 26 -0.52 15.08 11.49
C ILE A 26 -1.03 14.58 12.84
N LYS A 27 -2.35 14.61 13.07
CA LYS A 27 -2.98 14.10 14.30
C LYS A 27 -2.68 12.61 14.47
N TYR A 28 -2.95 11.79 13.45
CA TYR A 28 -2.82 10.35 13.55
C TYR A 28 -1.36 9.89 13.63
N ILE A 29 -0.43 10.57 12.96
CA ILE A 29 1.01 10.30 13.10
C ILE A 29 1.46 10.55 14.54
N LYS A 30 1.05 11.66 15.16
CA LYS A 30 1.36 11.95 16.57
C LYS A 30 0.75 10.92 17.52
N GLU A 31 -0.45 10.45 17.26
CA GLU A 31 -1.10 9.40 18.05
C GLU A 31 -0.42 8.04 17.88
N ALA A 32 -0.03 7.67 16.64
CA ALA A 32 0.74 6.47 16.35
C ALA A 32 2.11 6.47 17.05
N HIS A 33 2.81 7.61 16.99
CA HIS A 33 4.07 7.79 17.73
C HIS A 33 3.90 7.56 19.24
N LYS A 34 2.84 8.12 19.86
CA LYS A 34 2.53 7.88 21.29
C LYS A 34 2.24 6.41 21.60
N LYS A 35 1.74 5.64 20.63
CA LYS A 35 1.51 4.20 20.75
C LYS A 35 2.79 3.37 20.49
N GLY A 36 3.93 4.01 20.22
CA GLY A 36 5.22 3.38 20.01
C GLY A 36 5.39 2.79 18.61
N ALA A 37 4.69 3.30 17.61
CA ALA A 37 4.89 2.91 16.22
C ALA A 37 6.23 3.39 15.70
N ASP A 38 6.87 2.55 14.87
CA ASP A 38 8.10 2.89 14.13
C ASP A 38 7.79 3.51 12.78
N LEU A 39 6.68 3.07 12.15
CA LEU A 39 6.21 3.53 10.85
C LEU A 39 4.68 3.63 10.84
N VAL A 40 4.16 4.66 10.16
CA VAL A 40 2.72 4.86 9.97
C VAL A 40 2.35 4.57 8.52
N LEU A 41 1.33 3.76 8.30
CA LEU A 41 0.80 3.41 6.99
C LEU A 41 -0.60 4.00 6.81
N PHE A 42 -0.77 4.88 5.82
CA PHE A 42 -2.06 5.45 5.44
C PHE A 42 -2.77 4.64 4.36
N PRO A 43 -4.11 4.69 4.29
CA PRO A 43 -4.88 4.18 3.16
C PRO A 43 -4.50 4.87 1.83
N GLU A 44 -4.90 4.25 0.72
CA GLU A 44 -4.66 4.73 -0.65
C GLU A 44 -5.22 6.14 -0.87
N MET A 45 -4.43 7.02 -1.54
CA MET A 45 -4.81 8.40 -1.90
C MET A 45 -5.40 9.20 -0.71
N TRP A 46 -4.76 9.13 0.45
CA TRP A 46 -5.21 9.82 1.66
C TRP A 46 -5.46 11.31 1.44
N SER A 47 -4.69 11.97 0.56
CA SER A 47 -4.80 13.39 0.31
C SER A 47 -6.21 13.83 -0.09
N ASN A 48 -6.92 13.01 -0.86
CA ASN A 48 -8.29 13.28 -1.30
C ASN A 48 -9.32 12.29 -0.77
N GLY A 49 -8.88 11.29 0.05
CA GLY A 49 -9.75 10.26 0.63
C GLY A 49 -10.27 9.25 -0.39
N TYR A 50 -9.55 9.04 -1.51
CA TYR A 50 -10.01 8.22 -2.66
C TYR A 50 -11.40 8.64 -3.16
N ALA A 51 -11.73 9.93 -2.99
CA ALA A 51 -13.02 10.48 -3.34
C ALA A 51 -13.11 10.84 -4.83
N PRO A 52 -14.21 10.50 -5.50
CA PRO A 52 -14.38 10.79 -6.92
C PRO A 52 -14.65 12.29 -7.16
N PRO A 53 -14.39 12.80 -8.38
CA PRO A 53 -14.67 14.19 -8.75
C PRO A 53 -16.17 14.53 -8.79
N PHE A 54 -17.05 13.54 -9.03
CA PHE A 54 -18.50 13.64 -9.08
C PHE A 54 -19.15 12.29 -8.73
N GLU A 55 -20.43 12.27 -8.43
CA GLU A 55 -21.14 11.14 -7.77
C GLU A 55 -20.98 9.79 -8.49
N ASP A 56 -21.03 9.72 -9.80
CA ASP A 56 -20.97 8.46 -10.57
C ASP A 56 -19.62 8.25 -11.30
N ALA A 57 -18.57 8.93 -10.87
CA ALA A 57 -17.28 8.88 -11.57
C ALA A 57 -16.60 7.50 -11.53
N PHE A 58 -16.94 6.64 -10.60
CA PHE A 58 -16.41 5.26 -10.58
C PHE A 58 -16.95 4.41 -11.74
N ASN A 59 -18.21 4.60 -12.13
CA ASN A 59 -18.83 3.87 -13.22
C ASN A 59 -18.66 4.57 -14.57
N HIS A 60 -18.69 5.91 -14.57
CA HIS A 60 -18.64 6.75 -15.78
C HIS A 60 -17.57 7.84 -15.68
N PRO A 61 -16.28 7.50 -15.48
CA PRO A 61 -15.22 8.49 -15.22
C PRO A 61 -15.02 9.49 -16.36
N LEU A 62 -15.36 9.12 -17.59
CA LEU A 62 -15.19 9.94 -18.78
C LEU A 62 -16.46 10.68 -19.23
N ALA A 63 -17.53 10.69 -18.41
CA ALA A 63 -18.78 11.37 -18.74
C ALA A 63 -18.55 12.84 -19.12
N THR A 64 -18.97 13.22 -20.32
CA THR A 64 -18.67 14.53 -20.93
C THR A 64 -19.24 15.71 -20.14
N SER A 65 -20.36 15.51 -19.45
CA SER A 65 -21.05 16.53 -18.64
C SER A 65 -20.22 17.03 -17.44
N PHE A 66 -19.18 16.28 -17.01
CA PHE A 66 -18.40 16.58 -15.80
C PHE A 66 -16.93 16.90 -16.10
N GLY A 67 -16.67 17.53 -17.24
CA GLY A 67 -15.31 17.91 -17.65
C GLY A 67 -14.64 18.89 -16.69
N ALA A 68 -15.39 19.85 -16.16
CA ALA A 68 -14.88 20.86 -15.23
C ALA A 68 -14.52 20.24 -13.86
N GLU A 69 -15.35 19.33 -13.34
CA GLU A 69 -15.13 18.62 -12.09
C GLU A 69 -13.88 17.72 -12.18
N ARG A 70 -13.73 16.98 -13.28
CA ARG A 70 -12.52 16.19 -13.54
C ARG A 70 -11.28 17.05 -13.60
N PHE A 71 -11.33 18.16 -14.37
CA PHE A 71 -10.19 19.06 -14.49
C PHE A 71 -9.79 19.63 -13.12
N LYS A 72 -10.77 20.08 -12.32
CA LYS A 72 -10.51 20.54 -10.96
C LYS A 72 -9.86 19.46 -10.11
N TRP A 73 -10.41 18.24 -10.13
CA TRP A 73 -9.90 17.12 -9.35
C TRP A 73 -8.45 16.74 -9.71
N LEU A 74 -8.13 16.71 -11.00
CA LEU A 74 -6.77 16.44 -11.48
C LEU A 74 -5.79 17.54 -11.07
N ASN A 75 -6.22 18.79 -11.03
CA ASN A 75 -5.39 19.92 -10.62
C ASN A 75 -5.16 20.02 -9.09
N GLU A 76 -5.87 19.22 -8.29
CA GLU A 76 -5.59 19.06 -6.85
C GLU A 76 -4.38 18.18 -6.57
N ALA A 77 -3.74 17.61 -7.60
CA ALA A 77 -2.53 16.82 -7.48
C ALA A 77 -1.39 17.60 -6.81
N ILE A 78 -0.64 16.88 -5.99
CA ILE A 78 0.35 17.40 -5.05
C ILE A 78 1.75 17.29 -5.66
N GLU A 79 2.51 18.39 -5.65
CA GLU A 79 3.92 18.43 -6.02
C GLU A 79 4.79 17.92 -4.87
N GLU A 80 5.96 17.33 -5.20
CA GLU A 80 6.88 16.78 -4.20
C GLU A 80 7.42 17.85 -3.24
N ASP A 81 7.63 19.07 -3.70
CA ASP A 81 8.09 20.21 -2.91
C ASP A 81 6.96 21.01 -2.25
N SER A 82 5.73 20.52 -2.32
CA SER A 82 4.56 21.15 -1.72
C SER A 82 4.61 21.22 -0.20
N THR A 83 3.89 22.18 0.37
CA THR A 83 3.69 22.26 1.82
C THR A 83 3.17 20.95 2.41
N TYR A 84 2.38 20.16 1.66
CA TYR A 84 1.86 18.87 2.10
C TYR A 84 3.00 17.89 2.41
N VAL A 85 3.85 17.64 1.44
CA VAL A 85 4.99 16.70 1.57
C VAL A 85 6.03 17.22 2.54
N LEU A 86 6.40 18.51 2.44
CA LEU A 86 7.38 19.13 3.34
C LEU A 86 6.94 19.10 4.82
N THR A 87 5.64 19.24 5.10
CA THR A 87 5.11 19.12 6.46
C THR A 87 5.27 17.69 6.99
N LEU A 88 4.99 16.67 6.18
CA LEU A 88 5.17 15.26 6.58
C LEU A 88 6.65 14.92 6.79
N LYS A 89 7.56 15.38 5.92
CA LYS A 89 9.02 15.23 6.07
C LYS A 89 9.51 15.86 7.38
N LYS A 90 9.08 17.08 7.67
CA LYS A 90 9.39 17.76 8.94
C LYS A 90 8.87 16.98 10.15
N LEU A 91 7.61 16.51 10.11
CA LEU A 91 6.99 15.76 11.19
C LEU A 91 7.68 14.42 11.45
N ALA A 92 8.05 13.68 10.38
CA ALA A 92 8.82 12.44 10.47
C ALA A 92 10.14 12.65 11.23
N LYS A 93 10.87 13.72 10.88
CA LYS A 93 12.12 14.12 11.55
C LYS A 93 11.90 14.54 13.00
N GLU A 94 10.89 15.36 13.28
CA GLU A 94 10.60 15.84 14.65
C GLU A 94 10.22 14.69 15.60
N LEU A 95 9.43 13.72 15.12
CA LEU A 95 8.98 12.60 15.92
C LEU A 95 9.89 11.36 15.82
N GLN A 96 10.90 11.38 14.94
CA GLN A 96 11.77 10.24 14.66
C GLN A 96 10.96 8.98 14.28
N ILE A 97 9.93 9.14 13.41
CA ILE A 97 9.01 8.09 12.96
C ILE A 97 8.99 7.99 11.43
N GLY A 98 8.89 6.77 10.89
CA GLY A 98 8.66 6.55 9.47
C GLY A 98 7.22 6.88 9.07
N ILE A 99 7.01 7.36 7.85
CA ILE A 99 5.68 7.66 7.33
C ILE A 99 5.55 7.10 5.91
N CYS A 100 4.62 6.16 5.69
CA CYS A 100 4.13 5.80 4.37
C CYS A 100 2.90 6.66 4.07
N ALA A 101 3.11 7.76 3.37
CA ALA A 101 2.08 8.73 2.98
C ALA A 101 1.60 8.46 1.57
N THR A 102 0.31 8.70 1.32
CA THR A 102 -0.35 8.43 0.03
C THR A 102 -1.10 9.65 -0.47
N TYR A 103 -0.97 9.92 -1.75
CA TYR A 103 -1.60 11.08 -2.36
C TYR A 103 -1.72 10.97 -3.88
N LEU A 104 -2.53 11.83 -4.47
CA LEU A 104 -2.55 12.08 -5.90
C LEU A 104 -1.35 12.97 -6.23
N SER A 105 -0.31 12.42 -6.86
CA SER A 105 0.91 13.15 -7.20
C SER A 105 0.81 13.85 -8.56
N LYS A 106 1.37 15.03 -8.65
CA LYS A 106 1.46 15.78 -9.91
C LYS A 106 2.64 15.28 -10.74
N THR A 107 2.41 15.13 -12.04
CA THR A 107 3.45 14.84 -13.03
C THR A 107 3.35 15.82 -14.19
N GLU A 108 4.25 15.72 -15.15
CA GLU A 108 4.20 16.53 -16.39
C GLU A 108 3.01 16.14 -17.30
N GLN A 109 2.48 14.93 -17.15
CA GLN A 109 1.38 14.42 -17.98
C GLN A 109 0.08 14.32 -17.17
N LYS A 110 -0.27 13.12 -16.69
CA LYS A 110 -1.42 12.88 -15.85
C LYS A 110 -0.96 12.60 -14.42
N PRO A 111 -1.72 13.05 -13.41
CA PRO A 111 -1.43 12.69 -12.03
C PRO A 111 -1.32 11.18 -11.83
N GLN A 112 -0.61 10.76 -10.78
CA GLN A 112 -0.43 9.37 -10.39
C GLN A 112 -0.97 9.10 -8.99
N ASN A 113 -1.43 7.89 -8.75
CA ASN A 113 -1.74 7.36 -7.43
C ASN A 113 -0.43 6.91 -6.78
N THR A 114 0.05 7.66 -5.80
CA THR A 114 1.42 7.55 -5.29
C THR A 114 1.45 7.27 -3.79
N ALA A 115 2.41 6.44 -3.38
CA ALA A 115 2.84 6.25 -2.00
C ALA A 115 4.32 6.60 -1.86
N ILE A 116 4.65 7.41 -0.87
CA ILE A 116 6.03 7.72 -0.51
C ILE A 116 6.37 7.15 0.86
N ILE A 117 7.61 6.74 1.08
CA ILE A 117 8.13 6.43 2.40
C ILE A 117 9.12 7.53 2.80
N ILE A 118 8.84 8.15 3.94
CA ILE A 118 9.70 9.14 4.58
C ILE A 118 10.34 8.47 5.80
N ASP A 119 11.66 8.56 5.91
CA ASP A 119 12.40 7.98 7.04
C ASP A 119 12.38 8.87 8.29
N ARG A 120 12.99 8.39 9.39
CA ARG A 120 13.11 9.12 10.67
C ARG A 120 13.94 10.41 10.57
N LYS A 121 14.72 10.59 9.49
CA LYS A 121 15.50 11.82 9.24
C LYS A 121 14.68 12.84 8.45
N GLY A 122 13.48 12.47 7.99
CA GLY A 122 12.63 13.28 7.12
C GLY A 122 13.04 13.21 5.65
N GLU A 123 13.83 12.21 5.26
CA GLU A 123 14.20 11.99 3.86
C GLU A 123 13.19 11.06 3.19
N MET A 124 12.84 11.36 1.94
CA MET A 124 12.03 10.46 1.12
C MET A 124 12.94 9.35 0.59
N ILE A 125 12.74 8.14 1.10
CA ILE A 125 13.53 6.96 0.74
C ILE A 125 12.86 6.06 -0.29
N LEU A 126 11.58 6.28 -0.57
CA LEU A 126 10.83 5.63 -1.63
C LEU A 126 9.75 6.57 -2.16
N ASP A 127 9.62 6.59 -3.47
CA ASP A 127 8.51 7.19 -4.23
C ASP A 127 8.00 6.12 -5.20
N TYR A 128 6.76 5.64 -5.00
CA TYR A 128 6.14 4.58 -5.75
C TYR A 128 4.79 5.02 -6.31
N SER A 129 4.63 4.97 -7.61
CA SER A 129 3.35 5.15 -8.28
C SER A 129 2.73 3.80 -8.64
N LYS A 130 1.44 3.65 -8.39
CA LYS A 130 0.66 2.44 -8.62
C LYS A 130 0.83 1.94 -10.06
N VAL A 131 1.32 0.70 -10.22
CA VAL A 131 1.57 0.09 -11.53
C VAL A 131 0.25 -0.37 -12.16
N HIS A 132 -0.60 -1.03 -11.39
CA HIS A 132 -1.89 -1.52 -11.88
C HIS A 132 -3.00 -0.55 -11.47
N THR A 133 -3.22 0.47 -12.30
CA THR A 133 -4.35 1.39 -12.15
C THR A 133 -5.68 0.70 -12.48
N CYS A 134 -6.76 1.13 -11.81
CA CYS A 134 -8.12 0.64 -12.09
C CYS A 134 -8.67 1.32 -13.36
N ASP A 135 -8.11 1.02 -14.53
CA ASP A 135 -8.44 1.65 -15.81
C ASP A 135 -9.88 1.38 -16.27
N PHE A 136 -10.54 0.40 -15.66
CA PHE A 136 -11.96 0.11 -15.83
C PHE A 136 -12.86 1.03 -14.98
N SER A 137 -12.30 1.97 -14.22
CA SER A 137 -12.99 2.86 -13.28
C SER A 137 -12.28 4.23 -13.21
N LEU A 138 -12.36 4.91 -12.06
CA LEU A 138 -11.84 6.26 -11.83
C LEU A 138 -10.38 6.46 -12.27
N GLU A 139 -9.53 5.48 -12.04
CA GLU A 139 -8.08 5.62 -12.27
C GLU A 139 -7.67 5.61 -13.77
N ILE A 140 -8.61 5.42 -14.72
CA ILE A 140 -8.37 5.70 -16.15
C ILE A 140 -7.98 7.17 -16.39
N LEU A 141 -8.30 8.05 -15.45
CA LEU A 141 -7.90 9.47 -15.43
C LEU A 141 -6.43 9.68 -15.07
N LEU A 142 -5.77 8.68 -14.50
CA LEU A 142 -4.42 8.73 -13.97
C LEU A 142 -3.41 8.08 -14.92
N GLN A 143 -2.14 8.29 -14.64
CA GLN A 143 -1.03 7.60 -15.28
C GLN A 143 -0.54 6.47 -14.37
N SER A 144 -0.36 5.28 -14.94
CA SER A 144 0.24 4.14 -14.25
C SER A 144 1.71 4.38 -13.93
N GLY A 145 2.20 3.77 -12.85
CA GLY A 145 3.62 3.62 -12.59
C GLY A 145 4.27 2.59 -13.52
N GLU A 146 5.60 2.59 -13.58
CA GLU A 146 6.35 1.75 -14.53
C GLU A 146 7.17 0.65 -13.84
N GLU A 147 7.35 0.73 -12.51
CA GLU A 147 8.16 -0.25 -11.77
C GLU A 147 7.73 -0.42 -10.32
N PHE A 148 7.98 -1.62 -9.77
CA PHE A 148 7.90 -1.88 -8.34
C PHE A 148 9.20 -1.48 -7.65
N LYS A 149 9.10 -0.79 -6.50
CA LYS A 149 10.23 -0.23 -5.78
C LYS A 149 10.35 -0.81 -4.36
N VAL A 150 11.59 -0.94 -3.90
CA VAL A 150 11.96 -1.35 -2.55
C VAL A 150 12.93 -0.32 -1.99
N CYS A 151 12.79 0.02 -0.72
CA CYS A 151 13.75 0.86 0.01
C CYS A 151 14.26 0.16 1.27
N GLU A 152 15.25 0.74 1.91
CA GLU A 152 15.72 0.33 3.22
C GLU A 152 15.26 1.33 4.28
N PHE A 153 14.59 0.85 5.31
CA PHE A 153 14.14 1.61 6.48
C PHE A 153 14.64 0.91 7.74
N ASP A 154 15.52 1.54 8.51
CA ASP A 154 16.09 0.99 9.76
C ASP A 154 16.68 -0.44 9.59
N GLY A 155 17.35 -0.71 8.45
CA GLY A 155 17.93 -2.02 8.12
C GLY A 155 16.91 -3.09 7.69
N ILE A 156 15.68 -2.68 7.35
CA ILE A 156 14.59 -3.52 6.87
C ILE A 156 14.25 -3.12 5.44
N LYS A 157 14.14 -4.10 4.53
CA LYS A 157 13.71 -3.84 3.16
C LYS A 157 12.19 -3.82 3.06
N LEU A 158 11.65 -2.62 2.79
CA LEU A 158 10.23 -2.38 2.60
C LEU A 158 9.88 -2.24 1.11
N GLY A 159 8.85 -2.96 0.67
CA GLY A 159 8.22 -2.77 -0.63
C GLY A 159 6.85 -2.10 -0.48
N VAL A 160 6.33 -1.54 -1.57
CA VAL A 160 4.98 -0.99 -1.63
C VAL A 160 4.23 -1.58 -2.82
N MET A 161 2.98 -1.97 -2.61
CA MET A 161 1.99 -2.22 -3.67
C MET A 161 0.67 -1.56 -3.25
N ILE A 162 0.01 -0.84 -4.17
CA ILE A 162 -1.19 -0.07 -3.85
C ILE A 162 -2.44 -0.82 -4.32
N CYS A 163 -3.32 -1.16 -3.38
CA CYS A 163 -4.69 -1.66 -3.63
C CYS A 163 -4.74 -2.72 -4.75
N TYR A 164 -5.12 -2.34 -5.97
CA TYR A 164 -5.30 -3.24 -7.13
C TYR A 164 -4.01 -3.96 -7.56
N ASP A 165 -2.82 -3.44 -7.22
CA ASP A 165 -1.55 -4.16 -7.45
C ASP A 165 -1.57 -5.57 -6.81
N ARG A 166 -2.21 -5.74 -5.66
CA ARG A 166 -2.28 -7.03 -4.95
C ARG A 166 -3.07 -8.12 -5.70
N GLU A 167 -3.95 -7.72 -6.64
CA GLU A 167 -4.70 -8.68 -7.47
C GLU A 167 -3.77 -9.49 -8.39
N PHE A 168 -2.60 -8.94 -8.72
CA PHE A 168 -1.60 -9.57 -9.57
C PHE A 168 -0.50 -10.21 -8.72
N PRO A 169 -0.36 -11.55 -8.74
CA PRO A 169 0.68 -12.25 -7.95
C PRO A 169 2.10 -11.80 -8.29
N GLU A 170 2.32 -11.32 -9.49
CA GLU A 170 3.60 -10.79 -9.97
C GLU A 170 4.06 -9.59 -9.15
N SER A 171 3.15 -8.75 -8.66
CA SER A 171 3.48 -7.55 -7.86
C SER A 171 4.26 -7.92 -6.61
N ALA A 172 3.71 -8.79 -5.78
CA ALA A 172 4.38 -9.26 -4.57
C ALA A 172 5.64 -10.08 -4.90
N ARG A 173 5.61 -10.88 -5.98
CA ARG A 173 6.75 -11.67 -6.44
C ARG A 173 7.93 -10.78 -6.84
N VAL A 174 7.70 -9.72 -7.60
CA VAL A 174 8.76 -8.78 -8.00
C VAL A 174 9.32 -8.06 -6.79
N LEU A 175 8.49 -7.62 -5.85
CA LEU A 175 8.94 -6.99 -4.60
C LEU A 175 9.81 -7.94 -3.77
N MET A 176 9.40 -9.20 -3.62
CA MET A 176 10.21 -10.23 -2.93
C MET A 176 11.56 -10.44 -3.64
N LEU A 177 11.58 -10.54 -4.96
CA LEU A 177 12.81 -10.71 -5.76
C LEU A 177 13.74 -9.50 -5.66
N LYS A 178 13.21 -8.29 -5.46
CA LYS A 178 13.98 -7.08 -5.14
C LYS A 178 14.44 -7.04 -3.67
N GLY A 179 14.05 -8.03 -2.88
CA GLY A 179 14.51 -8.25 -1.51
C GLY A 179 13.59 -7.73 -0.42
N ALA A 180 12.35 -7.32 -0.74
CA ALA A 180 11.39 -6.90 0.28
C ALA A 180 11.23 -7.97 1.38
N GLU A 181 11.22 -7.53 2.63
CA GLU A 181 10.95 -8.35 3.81
C GLU A 181 9.52 -8.12 4.29
N ILE A 182 9.03 -6.89 4.16
CA ILE A 182 7.65 -6.49 4.43
C ILE A 182 7.15 -5.66 3.24
N ILE A 183 5.89 -5.90 2.85
CA ILE A 183 5.19 -5.13 1.82
C ILE A 183 4.09 -4.31 2.49
N LEU A 184 4.13 -2.99 2.29
CA LEU A 184 3.09 -2.05 2.72
C LEU A 184 2.02 -1.97 1.63
N VAL A 185 0.76 -2.02 2.04
CA VAL A 185 -0.38 -2.01 1.13
C VAL A 185 -1.36 -0.90 1.50
N PRO A 186 -1.17 0.33 1.01
CA PRO A 186 -2.23 1.33 1.01
C PRO A 186 -3.43 0.81 0.21
N ASN A 187 -4.65 0.83 0.79
CA ASN A 187 -5.82 0.22 0.17
C ASN A 187 -7.05 1.13 0.25
N ALA A 188 -7.95 1.03 -0.73
CA ALA A 188 -9.23 1.73 -0.78
C ALA A 188 -10.27 0.90 -1.55
N CYS A 189 -10.67 -0.23 -0.99
CA CYS A 189 -11.73 -1.06 -1.56
C CYS A 189 -12.36 -1.96 -0.49
N ASP A 190 -13.44 -2.66 -0.87
CA ASP A 190 -14.04 -3.71 -0.04
C ASP A 190 -13.05 -4.85 0.20
N MET A 191 -13.00 -5.33 1.45
CA MET A 191 -12.11 -6.42 1.90
C MET A 191 -12.92 -7.62 2.36
N ASN A 192 -13.53 -8.31 1.41
CA ASN A 192 -14.25 -9.56 1.65
C ASN A 192 -13.26 -10.74 1.90
N PRO A 193 -13.74 -11.90 2.42
CA PRO A 193 -12.87 -13.04 2.69
C PRO A 193 -12.00 -13.52 1.51
N PRO A 194 -12.49 -13.58 0.24
CA PRO A 194 -11.62 -13.89 -0.89
C PRO A 194 -10.42 -12.97 -1.05
N ARG A 195 -10.58 -11.66 -0.83
CA ARG A 195 -9.48 -10.68 -0.94
C ARG A 195 -8.50 -10.76 0.23
N LEU A 196 -8.98 -11.04 1.44
CA LEU A 196 -8.10 -11.33 2.59
C LEU A 196 -7.28 -12.60 2.36
N ASN A 197 -7.92 -13.68 1.88
CA ASN A 197 -7.23 -14.91 1.53
C ASN A 197 -6.20 -14.69 0.41
N GLN A 198 -6.55 -13.90 -0.60
CA GLN A 198 -5.61 -13.51 -1.66
C GLN A 198 -4.39 -12.79 -1.08
N LEU A 199 -4.59 -11.81 -0.19
CA LEU A 199 -3.49 -11.07 0.43
C LEU A 199 -2.60 -12.01 1.27
N ASN A 200 -3.21 -12.91 2.05
CA ASN A 200 -2.47 -13.93 2.81
C ASN A 200 -1.71 -14.89 1.89
N SER A 201 -2.27 -15.24 0.72
CA SER A 201 -1.54 -16.04 -0.29
C SER A 201 -0.28 -15.32 -0.79
N ARG A 202 -0.32 -13.98 -0.98
CA ARG A 202 0.88 -13.19 -1.33
C ARG A 202 1.95 -13.29 -0.26
N VAL A 203 1.55 -13.34 1.00
CA VAL A 203 2.45 -13.54 2.16
C VAL A 203 3.12 -14.90 2.09
N PHE A 204 2.31 -15.95 2.00
CA PHE A 204 2.77 -17.35 1.99
C PHE A 204 3.71 -17.62 0.81
N GLU A 205 3.27 -17.38 -0.42
CA GLU A 205 4.02 -17.76 -1.63
C GLU A 205 5.33 -16.98 -1.84
N ASN A 206 5.49 -15.82 -1.15
CA ASN A 206 6.65 -14.95 -1.28
C ASN A 206 7.50 -14.89 0.00
N MET A 207 7.07 -15.51 1.10
CA MET A 207 7.73 -15.42 2.41
C MET A 207 8.06 -13.97 2.82
N VAL A 208 7.08 -13.07 2.70
CA VAL A 208 7.19 -11.66 3.08
C VAL A 208 6.09 -11.31 4.06
N GLY A 209 6.37 -10.42 5.02
CA GLY A 209 5.31 -9.80 5.82
C GLY A 209 4.47 -8.88 4.96
N VAL A 210 3.19 -8.73 5.30
CA VAL A 210 2.31 -7.73 4.66
C VAL A 210 1.61 -6.94 5.73
N ALA A 211 1.54 -5.61 5.56
CA ALA A 211 0.76 -4.68 6.36
C ALA A 211 -0.12 -3.85 5.43
N MET A 212 -1.44 -3.91 5.62
CA MET A 212 -2.43 -3.21 4.80
C MET A 212 -3.24 -2.24 5.67
N ALA A 213 -3.38 -1.00 5.21
CA ALA A 213 -4.28 0.00 5.79
C ALA A 213 -5.41 0.33 4.82
N ASN A 214 -6.65 0.33 5.31
CA ASN A 214 -7.85 0.58 4.53
C ASN A 214 -8.77 1.61 5.22
N TYR A 215 -9.66 2.23 4.46
CA TYR A 215 -10.69 3.10 5.00
C TYR A 215 -11.78 2.31 5.72
N PRO A 216 -12.30 2.80 6.88
CA PRO A 216 -13.43 2.15 7.55
C PRO A 216 -14.72 2.33 6.75
N GLY A 217 -15.57 1.32 6.76
CA GLY A 217 -16.88 1.32 6.12
C GLY A 217 -17.46 -0.08 6.02
N GLU A 218 -18.76 -0.19 5.87
CA GLU A 218 -19.41 -1.47 5.66
C GLU A 218 -18.78 -2.22 4.48
N LYS A 219 -18.28 -3.44 4.72
CA LYS A 219 -17.50 -4.30 3.78
C LYS A 219 -16.10 -3.79 3.44
N TRP A 220 -15.72 -2.59 3.86
CA TRP A 220 -14.38 -2.01 3.67
C TRP A 220 -13.46 -2.39 4.83
N GLY A 221 -12.95 -1.45 5.60
CA GLY A 221 -12.16 -1.71 6.79
C GLY A 221 -11.16 -2.84 6.65
N ARG A 222 -11.15 -3.73 7.64
CA ARG A 222 -10.32 -4.93 7.72
C ARG A 222 -8.84 -4.67 7.42
N SER A 223 -8.33 -3.55 7.96
CA SER A 223 -6.90 -3.33 7.96
C SER A 223 -6.22 -4.51 8.63
N THR A 224 -5.21 -5.07 7.97
CA THR A 224 -4.67 -6.35 8.40
C THR A 224 -3.15 -6.41 8.23
N ALA A 225 -2.52 -7.28 9.01
CA ALA A 225 -1.13 -7.65 8.84
C ALA A 225 -0.96 -9.16 9.03
N PHE A 226 -0.15 -9.74 8.14
CA PHE A 226 0.18 -11.16 8.15
C PHE A 226 1.70 -11.35 8.22
N SER A 227 2.13 -12.31 9.05
CA SER A 227 3.50 -12.82 9.07
C SER A 227 3.69 -13.86 7.97
N PRO A 228 4.87 -14.00 7.35
CA PRO A 228 5.13 -15.11 6.42
C PRO A 228 5.24 -16.48 7.11
N ILE A 229 5.31 -16.52 8.42
CA ILE A 229 5.56 -17.75 9.18
C ILE A 229 4.25 -18.49 9.39
N VAL A 230 4.00 -19.49 8.55
CA VAL A 230 2.77 -20.28 8.52
C VAL A 230 2.95 -21.70 9.07
N PHE A 231 4.20 -22.11 9.33
CA PHE A 231 4.54 -23.35 9.99
C PHE A 231 5.46 -23.10 11.19
N ASP A 232 5.29 -23.86 12.24
CA ASP A 232 6.20 -23.87 13.37
C ASP A 232 7.44 -24.78 13.10
N GLU A 233 8.30 -24.92 14.10
CA GLU A 233 9.52 -25.73 14.04
C GLU A 233 9.27 -27.24 13.84
N ASN A 234 8.04 -27.71 14.11
CA ASN A 234 7.63 -29.11 13.90
C ASN A 234 6.97 -29.33 12.54
N GLY A 235 6.73 -28.22 11.77
CA GLY A 235 6.00 -28.23 10.51
C GLY A 235 4.49 -28.21 10.69
N ASP A 236 3.99 -27.94 11.90
CA ASP A 236 2.57 -27.79 12.17
C ASP A 236 2.08 -26.38 11.78
N TYR A 237 0.81 -26.30 11.36
CA TYR A 237 0.20 -25.03 10.98
C TYR A 237 0.22 -24.03 12.14
N ARG A 238 0.64 -22.80 11.82
CA ARG A 238 0.59 -21.63 12.70
C ARG A 238 -0.29 -20.54 12.06
N ASP A 239 -1.25 -20.02 12.83
CA ASP A 239 -1.98 -18.83 12.38
C ASP A 239 -0.98 -17.68 12.24
N ASN A 240 -0.90 -17.14 11.03
CA ASN A 240 0.03 -16.08 10.67
C ASN A 240 -0.60 -14.68 10.70
N THR A 241 -1.83 -14.55 11.20
CA THR A 241 -2.51 -13.27 11.37
C THR A 241 -1.91 -12.51 12.55
N ILE A 242 -1.24 -11.39 12.28
CA ILE A 242 -0.73 -10.48 13.32
C ILE A 242 -1.89 -9.65 13.85
N ILE A 243 -2.69 -9.10 12.95
CA ILE A 243 -3.90 -8.33 13.24
C ILE A 243 -4.84 -8.36 12.04
N GLU A 244 -6.14 -8.41 12.33
CA GLU A 244 -7.23 -8.13 11.40
C GLU A 244 -8.26 -7.31 12.17
N THR A 245 -8.62 -6.13 11.66
CA THR A 245 -9.63 -5.26 12.27
C THR A 245 -11.03 -5.61 11.74
N ASP A 246 -12.07 -5.07 12.38
CA ASP A 246 -13.40 -5.08 11.78
C ASP A 246 -13.51 -4.08 10.61
N ASP A 247 -14.64 -4.09 9.92
CA ASP A 247 -14.86 -3.28 8.72
C ASP A 247 -15.27 -1.82 9.00
N VAL A 248 -15.80 -1.49 10.18
CA VAL A 248 -16.41 -0.18 10.45
C VAL A 248 -15.69 0.66 11.50
N SER A 249 -14.93 0.04 12.40
CA SER A 249 -14.25 0.74 13.49
C SER A 249 -13.17 1.69 12.97
N GLU A 250 -13.16 2.91 13.48
CA GLU A 250 -12.05 3.85 13.27
C GLU A 250 -10.98 3.64 14.33
N GLY A 251 -9.72 3.55 13.92
CA GLY A 251 -8.62 3.31 14.87
C GLY A 251 -7.23 3.46 14.25
N ILE A 252 -6.24 3.36 15.14
CA ILE A 252 -4.82 3.22 14.84
C ILE A 252 -4.40 1.90 15.44
N PHE A 253 -4.16 0.92 14.59
CA PHE A 253 -3.90 -0.47 14.96
C PHE A 253 -2.42 -0.78 14.75
N ILE A 254 -1.77 -1.35 15.74
CA ILE A 254 -0.31 -1.62 15.70
C ILE A 254 -0.08 -3.07 15.30
N ALA A 255 0.62 -3.27 14.19
CA ALA A 255 1.14 -4.56 13.77
C ALA A 255 2.63 -4.64 14.10
N GLU A 256 3.04 -5.65 14.87
CA GLU A 256 4.44 -5.87 15.23
C GLU A 256 5.00 -7.09 14.49
N PHE A 257 6.09 -6.88 13.75
CA PHE A 257 6.82 -7.92 13.03
C PHE A 257 8.14 -8.21 13.70
N ASN A 258 8.44 -9.49 13.95
CA ASN A 258 9.74 -9.98 14.41
C ASN A 258 10.62 -10.30 13.19
N LEU A 259 11.55 -9.42 12.87
CA LEU A 259 12.40 -9.56 11.68
C LEU A 259 13.41 -10.70 11.82
N ASP A 260 13.93 -10.94 13.01
CA ASP A 260 14.88 -12.04 13.24
C ASP A 260 14.22 -13.40 12.96
N GLU A 261 12.95 -13.57 13.40
CA GLU A 261 12.16 -14.76 13.15
C GLU A 261 11.83 -14.91 11.64
N ILE A 262 11.39 -13.82 10.99
CA ILE A 262 11.11 -13.81 9.55
C ILE A 262 12.36 -14.16 8.73
N ARG A 263 13.50 -13.60 9.05
CA ARG A 263 14.77 -13.86 8.35
C ARG A 263 15.19 -15.31 8.51
N ASN A 264 15.16 -15.84 9.74
CA ASN A 264 15.45 -17.23 10.01
C ASN A 264 14.51 -18.19 9.25
N TYR A 265 13.20 -17.88 9.23
CA TYR A 265 12.21 -18.67 8.47
C TYR A 265 12.54 -18.69 6.98
N ARG A 266 12.83 -17.52 6.39
CA ARG A 266 13.19 -17.38 4.96
C ARG A 266 14.48 -18.13 4.58
N GLU A 267 15.43 -18.25 5.49
CA GLU A 267 16.70 -18.97 5.25
C GLU A 267 16.50 -20.50 5.25
N ASN A 268 15.54 -21.00 6.00
CA ASN A 268 15.37 -22.44 6.23
C ASN A 268 14.29 -23.09 5.35
N GLU A 269 13.34 -22.29 4.82
CA GLU A 269 12.24 -22.84 4.04
C GLU A 269 12.54 -23.06 2.55
N THR A 270 11.75 -23.92 1.92
CA THR A 270 12.05 -24.48 0.59
C THR A 270 11.31 -23.82 -0.58
N TRP A 271 10.46 -22.83 -0.34
CA TRP A 271 9.74 -22.11 -1.40
C TRP A 271 10.22 -20.64 -1.55
N GLY A 272 9.39 -19.73 -1.97
CA GLY A 272 9.80 -18.36 -2.28
C GLY A 272 10.68 -18.32 -3.53
N ASN A 273 11.98 -18.06 -3.38
CA ASN A 273 12.92 -18.00 -4.51
C ASN A 273 13.88 -19.20 -4.62
N ALA A 274 13.96 -20.07 -3.59
CA ALA A 274 15.02 -21.08 -3.46
C ALA A 274 15.10 -22.07 -4.63
N TYR A 275 13.96 -22.58 -5.10
CA TYR A 275 13.92 -23.63 -6.16
C TYR A 275 13.11 -23.20 -7.40
N ARG A 276 12.95 -21.90 -7.63
CA ARG A 276 12.27 -21.39 -8.83
C ARG A 276 12.97 -21.83 -10.10
N LYS A 277 12.19 -21.97 -11.18
CA LYS A 277 12.67 -22.35 -12.53
C LYS A 277 12.43 -21.19 -13.51
N PRO A 278 13.12 -20.02 -13.38
CA PRO A 278 12.81 -18.80 -14.15
C PRO A 278 12.75 -19.01 -15.66
N GLN A 279 13.55 -19.96 -16.21
CA GLN A 279 13.59 -20.26 -17.64
C GLN A 279 12.25 -20.77 -18.20
N THR A 280 11.35 -21.27 -17.32
CA THR A 280 10.02 -21.77 -17.71
C THR A 280 8.92 -20.72 -17.60
N TYR A 281 9.25 -19.48 -17.17
CA TYR A 281 8.27 -18.42 -16.90
C TYR A 281 8.20 -17.36 -18.00
N THR A 282 8.65 -17.66 -19.20
CA THR A 282 8.71 -16.71 -20.32
C THR A 282 7.34 -16.16 -20.72
N ASP A 283 6.28 -16.94 -20.53
CA ASP A 283 4.90 -16.50 -20.81
C ASP A 283 4.44 -15.36 -19.90
N LEU A 284 5.03 -15.19 -18.70
CA LEU A 284 4.68 -14.10 -17.78
C LEU A 284 5.11 -12.72 -18.30
N ILE A 285 6.05 -12.65 -19.22
CA ILE A 285 6.51 -11.38 -19.81
C ILE A 285 5.91 -11.13 -21.20
N SER A 286 5.01 -11.99 -21.68
CA SER A 286 4.31 -11.82 -22.94
C SER A 286 3.26 -10.71 -22.81
N SER A 287 3.24 -9.79 -23.78
CA SER A 287 2.20 -8.77 -23.91
C SER A 287 0.98 -9.26 -24.70
N ASP A 288 0.94 -10.52 -25.13
CA ASP A 288 -0.16 -11.07 -25.93
C ASP A 288 -1.36 -11.43 -25.05
N VAL A 289 -2.38 -10.56 -25.07
CA VAL A 289 -3.64 -10.78 -24.34
C VAL A 289 -4.60 -11.60 -25.21
N LYS A 290 -4.96 -12.79 -24.72
CA LYS A 290 -5.87 -13.74 -25.40
C LYS A 290 -7.28 -13.71 -24.81
N ALA A 291 -8.27 -14.18 -25.60
CA ALA A 291 -9.62 -14.42 -25.07
C ALA A 291 -9.56 -15.45 -23.90
N PRO A 292 -10.37 -15.31 -22.83
CA PRO A 292 -11.48 -14.35 -22.65
C PRO A 292 -11.08 -13.00 -22.06
N PHE A 293 -9.78 -12.71 -21.90
CA PHE A 293 -9.28 -11.54 -21.15
C PHE A 293 -9.15 -10.26 -22.00
N LYS A 294 -9.39 -10.32 -23.31
CA LYS A 294 -9.42 -9.11 -24.15
C LYS A 294 -10.54 -8.17 -23.70
N ARG A 295 -10.20 -6.88 -23.55
CA ARG A 295 -11.15 -5.79 -23.30
C ARG A 295 -11.07 -4.80 -24.45
N ASN A 296 -12.21 -4.22 -24.82
CA ASN A 296 -12.31 -3.20 -25.85
C ASN A 296 -11.95 -1.84 -25.29
#